data_e210209f181659e609aba10fef51a711
#
_entry.id   e210209f181659e609aba10fef51a711
#
_cell.length_a   1.000
_cell.length_b   1.000
_cell.length_c   1.000
_cell.angle_alpha   90.00
_cell.angle_beta   90.00
_cell.angle_gamma   90.00
#
_symmetry.space_group_name_H-M   'P 1'
#
loop_
_entity.id
_entity.type
_entity.pdbx_description
1 polymer ?
#
loop_
_entity_poly.entity_id
_entity_poly.type
_entity_poly.pdbx_seq_one_letter_code
_entity_poly.pdbx_strand_id
1 'polypeptide(L)'
;MMSARHFLSLMDCTPQELVSVIRRGVELKDLRNRGVLFEPLKNRVLGMIFEKSSTRTRLSFEAGMVQLGGQAIFLSPRDTQLGRGESIADCAVVMSRMLDAVMIRTFAHSTLTEFAANSRVPVINGLSDDSHPCQLLADMQTYLEHRGSIRGKTVAWIGDGNNMCNSYIEAAIQFDFQLRVACPEGYEPNARFVEQAGSRVTIVRDPKEAVRGADLVSTDVWTSMGQEDETARRLALFAPYQVTRELLDLAAPDVLFMHCLPAHRGEEISHDVLDDPRAVAWDQAENRLHAQKALLEFLVAPGYRPA
;
A
#
# COMPACT_ATOMS: atom_id res chain seq x y z
N MET A 1 20.65 -17.97 -14.80
CA MET A 1 19.25 -17.46 -14.84
C MET A 1 19.28 -16.14 -14.09
N MET A 2 18.73 -15.06 -14.65
CA MET A 2 18.57 -13.81 -13.87
C MET A 2 17.61 -14.10 -12.71
N SER A 3 17.93 -13.63 -11.51
CA SER A 3 17.02 -13.74 -10.36
C SER A 3 15.71 -13.02 -10.68
N ALA A 4 14.59 -13.61 -10.25
CA ALA A 4 13.30 -12.95 -10.38
C ALA A 4 13.31 -11.59 -9.66
N ARG A 5 12.62 -10.61 -10.21
CA ARG A 5 12.45 -9.32 -9.57
C ARG A 5 11.26 -9.40 -8.62
N HIS A 6 11.47 -9.03 -7.36
CA HIS A 6 10.41 -9.01 -6.33
C HIS A 6 9.95 -7.58 -6.07
N PHE A 7 8.81 -7.43 -5.41
CA PHE A 7 8.27 -6.17 -4.92
C PHE A 7 7.80 -6.34 -3.48
N LEU A 8 8.74 -6.29 -2.54
CA LEU A 8 8.50 -6.48 -1.11
C LEU A 8 8.32 -5.14 -0.39
N SER A 9 8.94 -4.08 -0.92
CA SER A 9 8.85 -2.71 -0.46
C SER A 9 8.94 -1.74 -1.65
N LEU A 10 8.64 -0.44 -1.43
CA LEU A 10 8.86 0.58 -2.47
C LEU A 10 10.34 0.72 -2.82
N MET A 11 11.24 0.33 -1.91
CA MET A 11 12.68 0.44 -2.10
C MET A 11 13.26 -0.60 -3.07
N ASP A 12 12.48 -1.61 -3.48
CA ASP A 12 12.88 -2.60 -4.50
C ASP A 12 12.84 -2.05 -5.93
N CYS A 13 12.31 -0.86 -6.09
CA CYS A 13 12.23 -0.15 -7.38
C CYS A 13 12.96 1.18 -7.32
N THR A 14 13.42 1.65 -8.47
CA THR A 14 13.89 3.03 -8.60
C THR A 14 12.73 4.02 -8.59
N PRO A 15 12.94 5.30 -8.22
CA PRO A 15 11.91 6.33 -8.31
C PRO A 15 11.28 6.44 -9.71
N GLN A 16 12.07 6.29 -10.76
CA GLN A 16 11.61 6.37 -12.15
C GLN A 16 10.69 5.20 -12.49
N GLU A 17 11.02 3.98 -12.05
CA GLU A 17 10.19 2.81 -12.26
C GLU A 17 8.85 2.92 -11.53
N LEU A 18 8.85 3.41 -10.28
CA LEU A 18 7.61 3.64 -9.54
C LEU A 18 6.72 4.67 -10.23
N VAL A 19 7.29 5.78 -10.70
CA VAL A 19 6.54 6.78 -11.48
C VAL A 19 5.99 6.19 -12.77
N SER A 20 6.76 5.33 -13.45
CA SER A 20 6.30 4.62 -14.66
C SER A 20 5.13 3.67 -14.36
N VAL A 21 5.23 2.88 -13.27
CA VAL A 21 4.15 1.99 -12.84
C VAL A 21 2.87 2.78 -12.52
N ILE A 22 2.99 3.90 -11.80
CA ILE A 22 1.85 4.76 -11.46
C ILE A 22 1.19 5.34 -12.72
N ARG A 23 1.97 5.91 -13.66
CA ARG A 23 1.44 6.42 -14.94
C ARG A 23 0.78 5.32 -15.76
N ARG A 24 1.38 4.13 -15.76
CA ARG A 24 0.79 2.97 -16.41
C ARG A 24 -0.54 2.57 -15.78
N GLY A 25 -0.69 2.70 -14.44
CA GLY A 25 -1.96 2.51 -13.74
C GLY A 25 -3.06 3.45 -14.25
N VAL A 26 -2.74 4.73 -14.44
CA VAL A 26 -3.66 5.73 -15.04
C VAL A 26 -4.08 5.33 -16.46
N GLU A 27 -3.11 4.91 -17.31
CA GLU A 27 -3.41 4.45 -18.66
C GLU A 27 -4.30 3.20 -18.68
N LEU A 28 -4.04 2.23 -17.80
CA LEU A 28 -4.84 1.01 -17.69
C LEU A 28 -6.26 1.28 -17.17
N LYS A 29 -6.43 2.32 -16.34
CA LYS A 29 -7.75 2.84 -15.93
C LYS A 29 -8.50 3.42 -17.11
N ASP A 30 -7.85 4.27 -17.93
CA ASP A 30 -8.44 4.86 -19.13
C ASP A 30 -8.84 3.77 -20.16
N LEU A 31 -7.94 2.83 -20.46
CA LEU A 31 -8.24 1.71 -21.36
C LEU A 31 -9.49 0.94 -20.93
N ARG A 32 -9.60 0.65 -19.62
CA ARG A 32 -10.78 -0.03 -19.07
C ARG A 32 -12.05 0.81 -19.24
N ASN A 33 -12.00 2.10 -18.90
CA ASN A 33 -13.15 2.99 -18.98
C ASN A 33 -13.64 3.14 -20.43
N ARG A 34 -12.74 3.02 -21.38
CA ARG A 34 -13.07 3.04 -22.83
C ARG A 34 -13.46 1.66 -23.40
N GLY A 35 -13.48 0.62 -22.56
CA GLY A 35 -13.83 -0.73 -23.00
C GLY A 35 -12.78 -1.38 -23.91
N VAL A 36 -11.54 -0.91 -23.88
CA VAL A 36 -10.44 -1.47 -24.70
C VAL A 36 -9.90 -2.73 -24.02
N LEU A 37 -9.94 -3.86 -24.74
CA LEU A 37 -9.36 -5.11 -24.29
C LEU A 37 -7.82 -5.04 -24.37
N PHE A 38 -7.17 -5.34 -23.24
CA PHE A 38 -5.71 -5.38 -23.15
C PHE A 38 -5.27 -6.55 -22.24
N GLU A 39 -4.72 -7.60 -22.84
CA GLU A 39 -4.44 -8.90 -22.19
C GLU A 39 -2.95 -9.29 -22.22
N PRO A 40 -2.02 -8.49 -21.67
CA PRO A 40 -0.58 -8.76 -21.72
C PRO A 40 -0.16 -9.98 -20.90
N LEU A 41 -1.00 -10.44 -19.96
CA LEU A 41 -0.75 -11.57 -19.08
C LEU A 41 -1.56 -12.82 -19.47
N LYS A 42 -1.94 -12.96 -20.73
CA LYS A 42 -2.65 -14.16 -21.20
C LYS A 42 -1.89 -15.44 -20.84
N ASN A 43 -2.62 -16.42 -20.27
CA ASN A 43 -2.09 -17.69 -19.76
C ASN A 43 -1.11 -17.55 -18.58
N ARG A 44 -1.06 -16.42 -17.87
CA ARG A 44 -0.28 -16.25 -16.64
C ARG A 44 -1.15 -16.53 -15.42
N VAL A 45 -0.54 -17.08 -14.39
CA VAL A 45 -1.21 -17.46 -13.14
C VAL A 45 -0.52 -16.80 -11.95
N LEU A 46 -1.30 -16.04 -11.17
CA LEU A 46 -0.89 -15.47 -9.90
C LEU A 46 -1.37 -16.36 -8.75
N GLY A 47 -0.45 -16.83 -7.89
CA GLY A 47 -0.83 -17.39 -6.59
C GLY A 47 -1.00 -16.28 -5.55
N MET A 48 -2.07 -16.33 -4.76
CA MET A 48 -2.34 -15.34 -3.73
C MET A 48 -2.44 -16.00 -2.36
N ILE A 49 -1.42 -15.84 -1.52
CA ILE A 49 -1.36 -16.40 -0.16
C ILE A 49 -1.86 -15.33 0.82
N PHE A 50 -2.85 -15.67 1.64
CA PHE A 50 -3.43 -14.78 2.63
C PHE A 50 -3.38 -15.39 4.02
N GLU A 51 -2.52 -14.90 4.90
CA GLU A 51 -2.57 -15.19 6.35
C GLU A 51 -3.53 -14.24 7.08
N LYS A 52 -3.70 -13.02 6.54
CA LYS A 52 -4.68 -12.03 6.98
C LYS A 52 -5.74 -11.82 5.89
N SER A 53 -7.01 -11.89 6.23
CA SER A 53 -8.10 -11.62 5.27
C SER A 53 -8.09 -10.18 4.75
N SER A 54 -8.49 -9.98 3.50
CA SER A 54 -8.68 -8.65 2.90
C SER A 54 -9.53 -8.72 1.65
N THR A 55 -10.68 -8.09 1.69
CA THR A 55 -11.56 -7.97 0.53
C THR A 55 -10.92 -7.15 -0.58
N ARG A 56 -10.38 -5.96 -0.27
CA ARG A 56 -9.79 -5.05 -1.25
C ARG A 56 -8.57 -5.65 -1.95
N THR A 57 -7.64 -6.23 -1.19
CA THR A 57 -6.44 -6.86 -1.76
C THR A 57 -6.82 -8.05 -2.65
N ARG A 58 -7.76 -8.89 -2.20
CA ARG A 58 -8.22 -10.02 -2.99
C ARG A 58 -8.86 -9.57 -4.29
N LEU A 59 -9.87 -8.70 -4.21
CA LEU A 59 -10.60 -8.23 -5.38
C LEU A 59 -9.69 -7.51 -6.38
N SER A 60 -8.79 -6.64 -5.93
CA SER A 60 -7.93 -5.87 -6.83
C SER A 60 -6.92 -6.74 -7.58
N PHE A 61 -6.31 -7.73 -6.93
CA PHE A 61 -5.41 -8.66 -7.62
C PHE A 61 -6.15 -9.67 -8.50
N GLU A 62 -7.24 -10.28 -8.00
CA GLU A 62 -8.01 -11.29 -8.72
C GLU A 62 -8.67 -10.69 -9.98
N ALA A 63 -9.40 -9.57 -9.82
CA ALA A 63 -9.96 -8.84 -10.95
C ALA A 63 -8.89 -8.25 -11.87
N GLY A 64 -7.77 -7.79 -11.31
CA GLY A 64 -6.63 -7.28 -12.06
C GLY A 64 -6.04 -8.33 -13.00
N MET A 65 -5.77 -9.54 -12.52
CA MET A 65 -5.28 -10.65 -13.33
C MET A 65 -6.26 -11.03 -14.44
N VAL A 66 -7.55 -11.16 -14.11
CA VAL A 66 -8.60 -11.47 -15.11
C VAL A 66 -8.65 -10.41 -16.20
N GLN A 67 -8.59 -9.11 -15.84
CA GLN A 67 -8.62 -8.01 -16.81
C GLN A 67 -7.36 -7.92 -17.67
N LEU A 68 -6.24 -8.50 -17.23
CA LEU A 68 -4.99 -8.60 -17.99
C LEU A 68 -4.88 -9.93 -18.78
N GLY A 69 -5.96 -10.74 -18.83
CA GLY A 69 -6.02 -12.01 -19.56
C GLY A 69 -5.42 -13.20 -18.82
N GLY A 70 -5.00 -13.02 -17.57
CA GLY A 70 -4.46 -14.06 -16.71
C GLY A 70 -5.50 -14.65 -15.74
N GLN A 71 -5.02 -15.41 -14.78
CA GLN A 71 -5.83 -16.00 -13.72
C GLN A 71 -5.17 -15.83 -12.35
N ALA A 72 -5.95 -15.92 -11.28
CA ALA A 72 -5.45 -15.89 -9.92
C ALA A 72 -6.00 -17.09 -9.13
N ILE A 73 -5.17 -17.68 -8.28
CA ILE A 73 -5.52 -18.75 -7.37
C ILE A 73 -5.43 -18.22 -5.94
N PHE A 74 -6.56 -18.19 -5.25
CA PHE A 74 -6.61 -17.79 -3.84
C PHE A 74 -6.25 -18.98 -2.95
N LEU A 75 -5.30 -18.77 -2.04
CA LEU A 75 -4.79 -19.76 -1.11
C LEU A 75 -4.94 -19.22 0.31
N SER A 76 -5.88 -19.77 1.07
CA SER A 76 -6.04 -19.47 2.49
C SER A 76 -5.08 -20.30 3.34
N PRO A 77 -4.86 -19.93 4.64
CA PRO A 77 -4.06 -20.77 5.54
C PRO A 77 -4.61 -22.19 5.72
N ARG A 78 -5.89 -22.41 5.38
CA ARG A 78 -6.51 -23.73 5.44
C ARG A 78 -6.17 -24.59 4.21
N ASP A 79 -5.88 -23.93 3.09
CA ASP A 79 -5.63 -24.55 1.78
C ASP A 79 -4.13 -24.79 1.53
N THR A 80 -3.26 -24.18 2.38
CA THR A 80 -1.81 -24.31 2.25
C THR A 80 -1.24 -25.10 3.41
N GLN A 81 -0.12 -25.77 3.16
CA GLN A 81 0.69 -26.42 4.20
C GLN A 81 1.74 -25.46 4.78
N LEU A 82 1.72 -24.20 4.40
CA LEU A 82 2.63 -23.17 4.86
C LEU A 82 2.54 -23.05 6.40
N GLY A 83 3.65 -23.35 7.09
CA GLY A 83 3.68 -23.39 8.56
C GLY A 83 3.02 -24.63 9.20
N ARG A 84 2.57 -25.62 8.42
CA ARG A 84 1.97 -26.88 8.90
C ARG A 84 2.83 -28.11 8.55
N GLY A 85 4.14 -27.99 8.67
CA GLY A 85 5.08 -29.05 8.43
C GLY A 85 5.89 -28.91 7.14
N GLU A 86 5.51 -28.00 6.23
CA GLU A 86 6.32 -27.61 5.08
C GLU A 86 7.01 -26.27 5.35
N SER A 87 8.30 -26.16 5.03
CA SER A 87 9.05 -24.93 5.21
C SER A 87 8.62 -23.87 4.18
N ILE A 88 8.78 -22.57 4.53
CA ILE A 88 8.51 -21.45 3.61
C ILE A 88 9.38 -21.61 2.34
N ALA A 89 10.63 -22.04 2.51
CA ALA A 89 11.56 -22.26 1.41
C ALA A 89 11.09 -23.36 0.43
N ASP A 90 10.61 -24.49 0.95
CA ASP A 90 10.12 -25.59 0.11
C ASP A 90 8.83 -25.19 -0.63
N CYS A 91 7.89 -24.55 0.07
CA CYS A 91 6.70 -23.97 -0.55
C CYS A 91 7.05 -23.00 -1.69
N ALA A 92 8.04 -22.12 -1.49
CA ALA A 92 8.47 -21.17 -2.51
C ALA A 92 9.04 -21.87 -3.74
N VAL A 93 9.87 -22.91 -3.54
CA VAL A 93 10.44 -23.73 -4.63
C VAL A 93 9.34 -24.42 -5.42
N VAL A 94 8.37 -25.06 -4.74
CA VAL A 94 7.28 -25.80 -5.40
C VAL A 94 6.36 -24.83 -6.15
N MET A 95 5.85 -23.79 -5.47
CA MET A 95 4.88 -22.86 -6.04
C MET A 95 5.48 -22.08 -7.21
N SER A 96 6.74 -21.66 -7.12
CA SER A 96 7.41 -20.93 -8.20
C SER A 96 7.70 -21.78 -9.46
N ARG A 97 7.45 -23.09 -9.41
CA ARG A 97 7.50 -23.98 -10.58
C ARG A 97 6.17 -24.12 -11.30
N MET A 98 5.08 -23.70 -10.65
CA MET A 98 3.70 -23.85 -11.14
C MET A 98 3.05 -22.52 -11.48
N LEU A 99 3.55 -21.42 -10.91
CA LEU A 99 2.98 -20.07 -11.00
C LEU A 99 3.92 -19.13 -11.73
N ASP A 100 3.39 -18.01 -12.23
CA ASP A 100 4.16 -16.95 -12.87
C ASP A 100 4.50 -15.79 -11.91
N ALA A 101 3.74 -15.64 -10.82
CA ALA A 101 4.01 -14.73 -9.72
C ALA A 101 3.30 -15.21 -8.44
N VAL A 102 3.75 -14.71 -7.29
CA VAL A 102 3.11 -14.98 -5.99
C VAL A 102 2.90 -13.66 -5.25
N MET A 103 1.69 -13.40 -4.78
CA MET A 103 1.38 -12.32 -3.85
C MET A 103 1.16 -12.91 -2.46
N ILE A 104 1.79 -12.34 -1.45
CA ILE A 104 1.68 -12.80 -0.07
C ILE A 104 1.20 -11.65 0.82
N ARG A 105 0.15 -11.89 1.60
CA ARG A 105 -0.32 -11.03 2.67
C ARG A 105 -0.17 -11.77 3.99
N THR A 106 0.76 -11.30 4.82
CA THR A 106 1.23 -12.01 6.02
C THR A 106 1.34 -11.06 7.22
N PHE A 107 1.71 -11.59 8.37
CA PHE A 107 2.15 -10.84 9.54
C PHE A 107 3.64 -10.50 9.42
N ALA A 108 4.49 -11.48 9.61
CA ALA A 108 5.94 -11.26 9.65
C ALA A 108 6.51 -10.96 8.25
N HIS A 109 7.24 -9.85 8.13
CA HIS A 109 7.92 -9.50 6.88
C HIS A 109 9.00 -10.53 6.49
N SER A 110 9.57 -11.24 7.47
CA SER A 110 10.52 -12.34 7.25
C SER A 110 9.94 -13.48 6.40
N THR A 111 8.64 -13.76 6.48
CA THR A 111 7.96 -14.73 5.61
C THR A 111 8.10 -14.34 4.14
N LEU A 112 7.94 -13.05 3.82
CA LEU A 112 8.12 -12.53 2.46
C LEU A 112 9.56 -12.66 1.97
N THR A 113 10.52 -12.25 2.79
CA THR A 113 11.95 -12.27 2.41
C THR A 113 12.46 -13.70 2.24
N GLU A 114 12.06 -14.64 3.11
CA GLU A 114 12.41 -16.05 2.98
C GLU A 114 11.78 -16.68 1.72
N PHE A 115 10.50 -16.40 1.46
CA PHE A 115 9.81 -16.90 0.26
C PHE A 115 10.47 -16.34 -1.01
N ALA A 116 10.77 -15.03 -1.05
CA ALA A 116 11.42 -14.39 -2.19
C ALA A 116 12.82 -14.94 -2.45
N ALA A 117 13.62 -15.20 -1.41
CA ALA A 117 14.96 -15.78 -1.54
C ALA A 117 14.97 -17.17 -2.19
N ASN A 118 13.86 -17.92 -2.12
CA ASN A 118 13.72 -19.27 -2.67
C ASN A 118 12.82 -19.35 -3.91
N SER A 119 12.23 -18.20 -4.31
CA SER A 119 11.33 -18.14 -5.47
C SER A 119 12.08 -17.78 -6.75
N ARG A 120 11.75 -18.46 -7.84
CA ARG A 120 12.21 -18.11 -9.20
C ARG A 120 11.22 -17.24 -9.98
N VAL A 121 10.10 -16.88 -9.38
CA VAL A 121 9.11 -15.96 -9.94
C VAL A 121 8.93 -14.74 -9.04
N PRO A 122 8.41 -13.61 -9.54
CA PRO A 122 8.14 -12.42 -8.73
C PRO A 122 7.32 -12.73 -7.49
N VAL A 123 7.74 -12.17 -6.36
CA VAL A 123 7.00 -12.14 -5.10
C VAL A 123 6.57 -10.72 -4.81
N ILE A 124 5.29 -10.54 -4.49
CA ILE A 124 4.65 -9.24 -4.24
C ILE A 124 4.17 -9.19 -2.80
N ASN A 125 4.57 -8.14 -2.08
CA ASN A 125 4.05 -7.85 -0.75
C ASN A 125 2.63 -7.27 -0.84
N GLY A 126 1.62 -8.09 -0.53
CA GLY A 126 0.23 -7.66 -0.42
C GLY A 126 -0.08 -6.87 0.85
N LEU A 127 0.69 -7.06 1.89
CA LEU A 127 0.82 -6.37 3.19
C LEU A 127 1.64 -7.25 4.14
N SER A 128 2.49 -6.63 4.94
CA SER A 128 3.11 -7.22 6.13
C SER A 128 3.01 -6.25 7.31
N ASP A 129 3.49 -6.65 8.49
CA ASP A 129 3.57 -5.75 9.65
C ASP A 129 4.59 -4.62 9.47
N ASP A 130 5.52 -4.75 8.53
CA ASP A 130 6.50 -3.70 8.20
C ASP A 130 5.95 -2.66 7.21
N SER A 131 5.24 -3.10 6.15
CA SER A 131 4.84 -2.21 5.06
C SER A 131 3.65 -2.72 4.23
N HIS A 132 3.05 -1.78 3.48
CA HIS A 132 1.98 -2.03 2.51
C HIS A 132 2.26 -1.30 1.17
N PRO A 133 3.29 -1.70 0.42
CA PRO A 133 3.76 -0.95 -0.76
C PRO A 133 2.71 -0.84 -1.88
N CYS A 134 1.86 -1.87 -2.05
CA CYS A 134 0.78 -1.85 -3.03
C CYS A 134 -0.28 -0.77 -2.74
N GLN A 135 -0.48 -0.39 -1.46
CA GLN A 135 -1.36 0.72 -1.11
C GLN A 135 -0.76 2.04 -1.58
N LEU A 136 0.52 2.26 -1.33
CA LEU A 136 1.20 3.50 -1.70
C LEU A 136 1.26 3.72 -3.21
N LEU A 137 1.32 2.66 -4.03
CA LEU A 137 1.18 2.81 -5.49
C LEU A 137 -0.18 3.43 -5.85
N ALA A 138 -1.26 2.98 -5.19
CA ALA A 138 -2.59 3.52 -5.42
C ALA A 138 -2.76 4.94 -4.86
N ASP A 139 -2.17 5.23 -3.71
CA ASP A 139 -2.21 6.57 -3.09
C ASP A 139 -1.50 7.59 -3.98
N MET A 140 -0.33 7.24 -4.49
CA MET A 140 0.44 8.10 -5.40
C MET A 140 -0.25 8.24 -6.78
N GLN A 141 -0.89 7.18 -7.29
CA GLN A 141 -1.72 7.27 -8.49
C GLN A 141 -2.90 8.23 -8.26
N THR A 142 -3.59 8.11 -7.14
CA THR A 142 -4.72 8.98 -6.80
C THR A 142 -4.29 10.44 -6.69
N TYR A 143 -3.16 10.69 -6.01
CA TYR A 143 -2.61 12.03 -5.93
C TYR A 143 -2.27 12.58 -7.32
N LEU A 144 -1.63 11.77 -8.17
CA LEU A 144 -1.29 12.15 -9.56
C LEU A 144 -2.54 12.53 -10.37
N GLU A 145 -3.62 11.76 -10.26
CA GLU A 145 -4.87 12.01 -10.99
C GLU A 145 -5.55 13.31 -10.55
N HIS A 146 -5.51 13.65 -9.27
CA HIS A 146 -6.19 14.84 -8.71
C HIS A 146 -5.33 16.10 -8.70
N ARG A 147 -4.01 15.98 -8.50
CA ARG A 147 -3.12 17.15 -8.23
C ARG A 147 -1.83 17.15 -9.03
N GLY A 148 -1.56 16.11 -9.82
CA GLY A 148 -0.31 15.98 -10.54
C GLY A 148 0.83 15.46 -9.63
N SER A 149 2.04 15.99 -9.77
CA SER A 149 3.21 15.51 -9.05
C SER A 149 3.17 15.82 -7.57
N ILE A 150 3.43 14.82 -6.74
CA ILE A 150 3.60 14.98 -5.28
C ILE A 150 5.01 15.49 -4.91
N ARG A 151 5.93 15.54 -5.86
CA ARG A 151 7.32 15.94 -5.61
C ARG A 151 7.40 17.34 -5.00
N GLY A 152 8.17 17.48 -3.93
CA GLY A 152 8.36 18.75 -3.20
C GLY A 152 7.16 19.19 -2.37
N LYS A 153 6.11 18.36 -2.28
CA LYS A 153 4.91 18.63 -1.49
C LYS A 153 5.09 18.24 -0.03
N THR A 154 4.14 18.62 0.80
CA THR A 154 4.08 18.24 2.20
C THR A 154 2.91 17.27 2.42
N VAL A 155 3.20 16.14 3.02
CA VAL A 155 2.22 15.12 3.41
C VAL A 155 2.16 15.05 4.94
N ALA A 156 0.97 14.99 5.50
CA ALA A 156 0.74 14.75 6.92
C ALA A 156 0.17 13.34 7.13
N TRP A 157 0.84 12.56 7.97
CA TRP A 157 0.33 11.33 8.53
C TRP A 157 -0.17 11.58 9.94
N ILE A 158 -1.40 11.19 10.26
CA ILE A 158 -2.03 11.42 11.56
C ILE A 158 -2.44 10.08 12.16
N GLY A 159 -1.90 9.70 13.31
CA GLY A 159 -2.26 8.49 14.02
C GLY A 159 -1.08 7.57 14.33
N ASP A 160 -1.32 6.25 14.28
CA ASP A 160 -0.33 5.24 14.66
C ASP A 160 0.84 5.16 13.66
N GLY A 161 2.06 5.03 14.19
CA GLY A 161 3.27 4.78 13.40
C GLY A 161 3.36 3.34 12.88
N ASN A 162 2.27 2.81 12.34
CA ASN A 162 2.12 1.44 11.88
C ASN A 162 2.80 1.17 10.52
N ASN A 163 2.53 0.01 9.94
CA ASN A 163 3.06 -0.40 8.63
C ASN A 163 2.65 0.53 7.48
N MET A 164 1.49 1.19 7.56
CA MET A 164 1.09 2.20 6.58
C MET A 164 1.94 3.46 6.70
N CYS A 165 2.18 3.92 7.93
CA CYS A 165 3.10 5.05 8.20
C CYS A 165 4.51 4.74 7.68
N ASN A 166 5.05 3.54 7.97
CA ASN A 166 6.33 3.10 7.42
C ASN A 166 6.36 3.16 5.89
N SER A 167 5.27 2.77 5.24
CA SER A 167 5.17 2.82 3.78
C SER A 167 5.10 4.25 3.23
N TYR A 168 4.47 5.19 3.95
CA TYR A 168 4.53 6.62 3.63
C TYR A 168 5.94 7.18 3.77
N ILE A 169 6.74 6.67 4.73
CA ILE A 169 8.15 7.04 4.89
C ILE A 169 8.97 6.59 3.66
N GLU A 170 8.81 5.35 3.21
CA GLU A 170 9.44 4.88 1.97
C GLU A 170 8.98 5.70 0.75
N ALA A 171 7.70 6.05 0.69
CA ALA A 171 7.17 6.89 -0.38
C ALA A 171 7.77 8.31 -0.36
N ALA A 172 8.01 8.88 0.82
CA ALA A 172 8.67 10.20 0.94
C ALA A 172 10.09 10.17 0.34
N ILE A 173 10.81 9.07 0.49
CA ILE A 173 12.13 8.87 -0.13
C ILE A 173 11.99 8.76 -1.65
N GLN A 174 11.10 7.89 -2.12
CA GLN A 174 10.99 7.52 -3.53
C GLN A 174 10.36 8.60 -4.41
N PHE A 175 9.40 9.35 -3.86
CA PHE A 175 8.67 10.40 -4.60
C PHE A 175 9.10 11.82 -4.24
N ASP A 176 10.10 11.98 -3.35
CA ASP A 176 10.74 13.24 -2.99
C ASP A 176 9.75 14.28 -2.44
N PHE A 177 9.04 13.92 -1.35
CA PHE A 177 8.16 14.83 -0.60
C PHE A 177 8.54 14.88 0.89
N GLN A 178 8.04 15.89 1.61
CA GLN A 178 8.21 16.00 3.06
C GLN A 178 7.05 15.31 3.77
N LEU A 179 7.35 14.45 4.74
CA LEU A 179 6.35 13.76 5.57
C LEU A 179 6.41 14.27 7.00
N ARG A 180 5.30 14.79 7.50
CA ARG A 180 5.11 15.10 8.92
C ARG A 180 4.23 14.03 9.54
N VAL A 181 4.74 13.37 10.58
CA VAL A 181 4.02 12.29 11.30
C VAL A 181 3.58 12.83 12.64
N ALA A 182 2.28 12.93 12.87
CA ALA A 182 1.74 13.21 14.20
C ALA A 182 1.25 11.91 14.83
N CYS A 183 1.89 11.49 15.91
CA CYS A 183 1.56 10.29 16.66
C CYS A 183 1.77 10.49 18.16
N PRO A 184 1.05 9.74 19.04
CA PRO A 184 1.33 9.71 20.46
C PRO A 184 2.74 9.21 20.77
N GLU A 185 3.28 9.58 21.92
CA GLU A 185 4.54 9.04 22.44
C GLU A 185 4.43 7.52 22.63
N GLY A 186 5.45 6.78 22.18
CA GLY A 186 5.48 5.31 22.21
C GLY A 186 4.76 4.64 21.03
N TYR A 187 4.21 5.42 20.10
CA TYR A 187 3.54 4.93 18.88
C TYR A 187 4.17 5.51 17.61
N GLU A 188 5.45 5.80 17.68
CA GLU A 188 6.23 6.28 16.54
C GLU A 188 6.40 5.18 15.49
N PRO A 189 6.60 5.54 14.20
CA PRO A 189 7.00 4.59 13.19
C PRO A 189 8.35 3.95 13.54
N ASN A 190 8.59 2.78 12.98
CA ASN A 190 9.82 2.04 13.25
C ASN A 190 11.05 2.89 12.90
N ALA A 191 11.96 3.03 13.87
CA ALA A 191 13.12 3.92 13.80
C ALA A 191 13.99 3.70 12.54
N ARG A 192 14.13 2.46 12.07
CA ARG A 192 14.91 2.15 10.85
C ARG A 192 14.39 2.88 9.60
N PHE A 193 13.06 3.03 9.46
CA PHE A 193 12.47 3.77 8.33
C PHE A 193 12.73 5.27 8.47
N VAL A 194 12.58 5.81 9.69
CA VAL A 194 12.85 7.23 9.98
C VAL A 194 14.31 7.58 9.72
N GLU A 195 15.24 6.74 10.18
CA GLU A 195 16.68 6.91 9.94
C GLU A 195 17.02 6.89 8.44
N GLN A 196 16.41 5.97 7.69
CA GLN A 196 16.60 5.87 6.24
C GLN A 196 16.09 7.11 5.49
N ALA A 197 15.00 7.70 5.94
CA ALA A 197 14.40 8.89 5.31
C ALA A 197 15.14 10.19 5.67
N GLY A 198 15.84 10.22 6.80
CA GLY A 198 16.59 11.40 7.26
C GLY A 198 15.70 12.63 7.38
N SER A 199 16.11 13.73 6.78
CA SER A 199 15.41 15.03 6.87
C SER A 199 14.05 15.11 6.13
N ARG A 200 13.65 14.05 5.41
CA ARG A 200 12.33 13.99 4.75
C ARG A 200 11.19 13.72 5.72
N VAL A 201 11.50 13.20 6.90
CA VAL A 201 10.49 12.85 7.91
C VAL A 201 10.69 13.68 9.16
N THR A 202 9.60 14.27 9.65
CA THR A 202 9.56 14.99 10.94
C THR A 202 8.44 14.39 11.78
N ILE A 203 8.77 13.95 12.99
CA ILE A 203 7.78 13.48 13.97
C ILE A 203 7.39 14.64 14.87
N VAL A 204 6.10 14.88 14.98
CA VAL A 204 5.50 15.91 15.84
C VAL A 204 4.44 15.29 16.75
N ARG A 205 4.01 16.02 17.79
CA ARG A 205 2.97 15.51 18.72
C ARG A 205 1.61 16.18 18.50
N ASP A 206 1.60 17.37 17.94
CA ASP A 206 0.35 18.09 17.65
C ASP A 206 -0.11 17.81 16.20
N PRO A 207 -1.28 17.17 16.00
CA PRO A 207 -1.85 16.97 14.67
C PRO A 207 -2.00 18.27 13.86
N LYS A 208 -2.28 19.40 14.54
CA LYS A 208 -2.41 20.71 13.89
C LYS A 208 -1.09 21.19 13.30
N GLU A 209 0.03 20.89 13.97
CA GLU A 209 1.36 21.20 13.45
C GLU A 209 1.66 20.37 12.20
N ALA A 210 1.35 19.07 12.20
CA ALA A 210 1.57 18.22 11.06
C ALA A 210 0.77 18.65 9.83
N VAL A 211 -0.52 18.96 10.03
CA VAL A 211 -1.46 19.24 8.94
C VAL A 211 -1.28 20.64 8.36
N ARG A 212 -0.73 21.60 9.11
CA ARG A 212 -0.63 23.01 8.67
C ARG A 212 0.03 23.15 7.29
N GLY A 213 -0.76 23.55 6.30
CA GLY A 213 -0.32 23.74 4.92
C GLY A 213 0.08 22.45 4.19
N ALA A 214 -0.34 21.28 4.68
CA ALA A 214 -0.09 20.02 4.01
C ALA A 214 -0.93 19.89 2.73
N ASP A 215 -0.35 19.31 1.68
CA ASP A 215 -1.00 19.07 0.38
C ASP A 215 -1.80 17.72 0.38
N LEU A 216 -1.43 16.81 1.28
CA LEU A 216 -2.10 15.53 1.48
C LEU A 216 -2.14 15.21 2.98
N VAL A 217 -3.30 14.79 3.47
CA VAL A 217 -3.46 14.23 4.82
C VAL A 217 -3.89 12.78 4.69
N SER A 218 -3.24 11.89 5.43
CA SER A 218 -3.58 10.46 5.46
C SER A 218 -3.59 9.93 6.88
N THR A 219 -4.43 8.92 7.12
CA THR A 219 -4.53 8.18 8.38
C THR A 219 -4.89 6.73 8.14
N ASP A 220 -4.84 5.95 9.20
CA ASP A 220 -5.30 4.55 9.24
C ASP A 220 -5.97 4.29 10.60
N VAL A 221 -6.63 3.14 10.71
CA VAL A 221 -7.25 2.68 11.97
C VAL A 221 -6.25 2.70 13.13
N TRP A 222 -6.72 3.09 14.30
CA TRP A 222 -5.88 3.13 15.51
C TRP A 222 -5.62 1.75 16.10
N THR A 223 -6.51 0.78 15.85
CA THR A 223 -6.36 -0.60 16.27
C THR A 223 -6.35 -1.50 15.05
N SER A 224 -5.19 -2.06 14.74
CA SER A 224 -5.05 -3.00 13.64
C SER A 224 -5.48 -4.42 14.03
N MET A 225 -5.70 -5.28 13.04
CA MET A 225 -6.01 -6.71 13.27
C MET A 225 -4.92 -7.36 14.14
N GLY A 226 -5.31 -7.98 15.25
CA GLY A 226 -4.43 -8.60 16.24
C GLY A 226 -4.06 -7.73 17.43
N GLN A 227 -4.66 -6.53 17.57
CA GLN A 227 -4.44 -5.60 18.68
C GLN A 227 -5.72 -5.32 19.49
N GLU A 228 -6.71 -6.20 19.40
CA GLU A 228 -8.06 -5.99 19.97
C GLU A 228 -8.06 -5.84 21.50
N ASP A 229 -7.10 -6.48 22.18
CA ASP A 229 -6.96 -6.41 23.66
C ASP A 229 -6.52 -5.02 24.16
N GLU A 230 -5.91 -4.20 23.30
CA GLU A 230 -5.45 -2.84 23.63
C GLU A 230 -6.44 -1.74 23.23
N THR A 231 -7.57 -2.10 22.62
CA THR A 231 -8.49 -1.16 21.95
C THR A 231 -8.90 0.01 22.84
N ALA A 232 -9.38 -0.23 24.06
CA ALA A 232 -9.86 0.85 24.93
C ALA A 232 -8.76 1.86 25.31
N ARG A 233 -7.54 1.38 25.56
CA ARG A 233 -6.38 2.24 25.84
C ARG A 233 -6.00 3.06 24.62
N ARG A 234 -5.96 2.43 23.45
CA ARG A 234 -5.61 3.09 22.19
C ARG A 234 -6.63 4.17 21.82
N LEU A 235 -7.93 3.87 21.94
CA LEU A 235 -9.00 4.86 21.67
C LEU A 235 -8.84 6.12 22.55
N ALA A 236 -8.58 5.97 23.83
CA ALA A 236 -8.38 7.12 24.71
C ALA A 236 -7.12 7.94 24.36
N LEU A 237 -6.02 7.24 24.02
CA LEU A 237 -4.74 7.87 23.71
C LEU A 237 -4.75 8.58 22.35
N PHE A 238 -5.39 7.97 21.36
CA PHE A 238 -5.43 8.49 20.00
C PHE A 238 -6.58 9.49 19.74
N ALA A 239 -7.54 9.66 20.67
CA ALA A 239 -8.64 10.60 20.51
C ALA A 239 -8.22 12.01 20.04
N PRO A 240 -7.09 12.62 20.50
CA PRO A 240 -6.62 13.91 20.00
C PRO A 240 -6.12 13.87 18.54
N TYR A 241 -5.91 12.68 17.98
CA TYR A 241 -5.41 12.47 16.61
C TYR A 241 -6.52 12.14 15.60
N GLN A 242 -7.78 12.33 15.98
CA GLN A 242 -8.90 12.16 15.05
C GLN A 242 -8.81 13.18 13.91
N VAL A 243 -8.90 12.70 12.66
CA VAL A 243 -8.99 13.59 11.50
C VAL A 243 -10.43 14.08 11.35
N THR A 244 -10.60 15.39 11.45
CA THR A 244 -11.89 16.08 11.32
C THR A 244 -11.82 17.10 10.18
N ARG A 245 -12.97 17.65 9.76
CA ARG A 245 -13.02 18.74 8.76
C ARG A 245 -12.25 19.97 9.23
N GLU A 246 -12.40 20.33 10.51
CA GLU A 246 -11.72 21.47 11.12
C GLU A 246 -10.19 21.29 11.12
N LEU A 247 -9.71 20.04 11.27
CA LEU A 247 -8.29 19.74 11.14
C LEU A 247 -7.83 19.92 9.69
N LEU A 248 -8.61 19.45 8.71
CA LEU A 248 -8.31 19.62 7.29
C LEU A 248 -8.35 21.09 6.85
N ASP A 249 -9.11 21.95 7.51
CA ASP A 249 -9.16 23.40 7.22
C ASP A 249 -7.83 24.13 7.52
N LEU A 250 -6.93 23.50 8.30
CA LEU A 250 -5.59 24.03 8.57
C LEU A 250 -4.56 23.67 7.49
N ALA A 251 -4.91 22.74 6.60
CA ALA A 251 -4.06 22.27 5.51
C ALA A 251 -4.05 23.27 4.32
N ALA A 252 -3.41 22.90 3.23
CA ALA A 252 -3.49 23.67 2.00
C ALA A 252 -4.94 23.75 1.48
N PRO A 253 -5.33 24.84 0.80
CA PRO A 253 -6.71 25.05 0.34
C PRO A 253 -7.23 23.93 -0.57
N ASP A 254 -6.34 23.25 -1.28
CA ASP A 254 -6.61 22.15 -2.21
C ASP A 254 -6.15 20.78 -1.68
N VAL A 255 -6.00 20.65 -0.36
CA VAL A 255 -5.58 19.41 0.29
C VAL A 255 -6.45 18.23 -0.13
N LEU A 256 -5.82 17.07 -0.30
CA LEU A 256 -6.52 15.79 -0.40
C LEU A 256 -6.49 15.08 0.95
N PHE A 257 -7.58 14.35 1.24
CA PHE A 257 -7.64 13.42 2.36
C PHE A 257 -7.76 11.98 1.84
N MET A 258 -6.88 11.10 2.33
CA MET A 258 -6.82 9.68 1.97
C MET A 258 -6.95 8.79 3.20
N HIS A 259 -7.56 7.62 3.01
CA HIS A 259 -7.66 6.56 4.02
C HIS A 259 -7.64 5.20 3.33
N CYS A 260 -6.75 4.30 3.75
CA CYS A 260 -6.58 3.00 3.09
C CYS A 260 -7.77 2.04 3.27
N LEU A 261 -8.73 2.38 4.15
CA LEU A 261 -9.91 1.59 4.50
C LEU A 261 -9.58 0.17 5.04
N PRO A 262 -10.42 -0.40 5.95
CA PRO A 262 -11.68 0.15 6.44
C PRO A 262 -11.47 1.36 7.33
N ALA A 263 -12.44 2.25 7.44
CA ALA A 263 -12.40 3.41 8.31
C ALA A 263 -13.44 3.29 9.41
N HIS A 264 -13.06 3.66 10.65
CA HIS A 264 -13.95 3.65 11.80
C HIS A 264 -14.42 5.08 12.09
N ARG A 265 -15.59 5.43 11.55
CA ARG A 265 -16.20 6.75 11.77
C ARG A 265 -16.48 6.98 13.26
N GLY A 266 -15.95 8.05 13.82
CA GLY A 266 -16.00 8.38 15.24
C GLY A 266 -14.75 7.97 16.02
N GLU A 267 -13.83 7.22 15.39
CA GLU A 267 -12.51 6.89 15.93
C GLU A 267 -11.44 7.73 15.21
N GLU A 268 -10.62 7.15 14.32
CA GLU A 268 -9.54 7.86 13.62
C GLU A 268 -10.02 8.96 12.69
N ILE A 269 -11.28 8.89 12.27
CA ILE A 269 -11.93 9.93 11.47
C ILE A 269 -13.27 10.35 12.08
N SER A 270 -13.65 11.63 11.92
CA SER A 270 -15.00 12.08 12.25
C SER A 270 -16.04 11.44 11.33
N HIS A 271 -17.31 11.43 11.78
CA HIS A 271 -18.38 10.78 11.04
C HIS A 271 -18.56 11.30 9.60
N ASP A 272 -18.20 12.54 9.36
CA ASP A 272 -18.51 13.30 8.15
C ASP A 272 -17.29 13.56 7.24
N VAL A 273 -16.06 13.21 7.66
CA VAL A 273 -14.84 13.55 6.89
C VAL A 273 -14.74 12.80 5.57
N LEU A 274 -15.26 11.56 5.47
CA LEU A 274 -15.29 10.83 4.19
C LEU A 274 -16.31 11.38 3.19
N ASP A 275 -17.24 12.22 3.66
CA ASP A 275 -18.22 12.91 2.84
C ASP A 275 -17.79 14.34 2.48
N ASP A 276 -16.59 14.74 2.92
CA ASP A 276 -15.97 16.01 2.55
C ASP A 276 -15.44 15.94 1.10
N PRO A 277 -15.61 17.01 0.29
CA PRO A 277 -15.11 17.04 -1.10
C PRO A 277 -13.59 16.82 -1.24
N ARG A 278 -12.82 17.03 -0.18
CA ARG A 278 -11.37 16.77 -0.13
C ARG A 278 -11.03 15.29 0.03
N ALA A 279 -11.99 14.47 0.48
CA ALA A 279 -11.79 13.04 0.69
C ALA A 279 -11.87 12.28 -0.64
N VAL A 280 -10.79 11.58 -0.98
CA VAL A 280 -10.67 10.79 -2.22
C VAL A 280 -10.47 9.30 -1.93
N ALA A 281 -10.94 8.82 -0.77
CA ALA A 281 -10.76 7.43 -0.32
C ALA A 281 -11.40 6.40 -1.27
N TRP A 282 -12.47 6.77 -1.98
CA TRP A 282 -13.12 5.87 -2.93
C TRP A 282 -12.33 5.74 -4.22
N ASP A 283 -11.79 6.84 -4.76
CA ASP A 283 -10.89 6.84 -5.91
C ASP A 283 -9.59 6.09 -5.58
N GLN A 284 -9.06 6.31 -4.36
CA GLN A 284 -7.90 5.58 -3.83
C GLN A 284 -8.17 4.07 -3.76
N ALA A 285 -9.35 3.66 -3.30
CA ALA A 285 -9.74 2.24 -3.24
C ALA A 285 -9.87 1.62 -4.64
N GLU A 286 -10.45 2.34 -5.61
CA GLU A 286 -10.51 1.92 -7.01
C GLU A 286 -9.12 1.80 -7.62
N ASN A 287 -8.24 2.76 -7.36
CA ASN A 287 -6.89 2.79 -7.90
C ASN A 287 -6.01 1.63 -7.41
N ARG A 288 -6.39 0.94 -6.32
CA ARG A 288 -5.79 -0.34 -5.95
C ARG A 288 -5.83 -1.35 -7.10
N LEU A 289 -6.94 -1.42 -7.85
CA LEU A 289 -7.04 -2.28 -9.02
C LEU A 289 -6.06 -1.87 -10.12
N HIS A 290 -6.00 -0.59 -10.45
CA HIS A 290 -5.24 -0.10 -11.60
C HIS A 290 -3.73 -0.07 -11.33
N ALA A 291 -3.30 0.37 -10.15
CA ALA A 291 -1.90 0.35 -9.74
C ALA A 291 -1.35 -1.09 -9.64
N GLN A 292 -2.16 -2.03 -9.12
CA GLN A 292 -1.75 -3.44 -9.04
C GLN A 292 -1.73 -4.12 -10.43
N LYS A 293 -2.61 -3.75 -11.35
CA LYS A 293 -2.51 -4.17 -12.76
C LYS A 293 -1.19 -3.73 -13.38
N ALA A 294 -0.82 -2.47 -13.20
CA ALA A 294 0.44 -1.94 -13.70
C ALA A 294 1.67 -2.64 -13.07
N LEU A 295 1.62 -2.90 -11.76
CA LEU A 295 2.66 -3.68 -11.07
C LEU A 295 2.77 -5.12 -11.61
N LEU A 296 1.65 -5.79 -11.83
CA LEU A 296 1.63 -7.14 -12.41
C LEU A 296 2.19 -7.13 -13.84
N GLU A 297 1.81 -6.18 -14.68
CA GLU A 297 2.38 -6.01 -16.02
C GLU A 297 3.88 -5.78 -15.96
N PHE A 298 4.35 -4.90 -15.07
CA PHE A 298 5.76 -4.58 -14.86
C PHE A 298 6.60 -5.80 -14.46
N LEU A 299 6.08 -6.66 -13.58
CA LEU A 299 6.81 -7.80 -13.04
C LEU A 299 6.71 -9.07 -13.91
N VAL A 300 5.59 -9.26 -14.63
CA VAL A 300 5.22 -10.56 -15.21
C VAL A 300 5.16 -10.53 -16.74
N ALA A 301 4.87 -9.36 -17.36
CA ALA A 301 4.71 -9.30 -18.80
C ALA A 301 6.04 -9.52 -19.54
N PRO A 302 6.09 -10.44 -20.53
CA PRO A 302 7.29 -10.68 -21.31
C PRO A 302 7.72 -9.41 -22.06
N GLY A 303 8.98 -8.98 -21.86
CA GLY A 303 9.56 -7.86 -22.60
C GLY A 303 9.06 -6.47 -22.20
N TYR A 304 8.27 -6.36 -21.12
CA TYR A 304 7.89 -5.05 -20.58
C TYR A 304 9.15 -4.26 -20.19
N ARG A 305 9.24 -3.04 -20.70
CA ARG A 305 10.27 -2.06 -20.29
C ARG A 305 9.54 -0.81 -19.82
N PRO A 306 9.76 -0.34 -18.58
CA PRO A 306 9.23 0.94 -18.15
C PRO A 306 9.76 2.05 -19.05
N ALA A 307 8.86 2.97 -19.42
CA ALA A 307 9.20 4.14 -20.24
C ALA A 307 9.96 5.18 -19.44
#